data_a731b1b5eeddbd1917a100550269841e
#
_entry.id   a731b1b5eeddbd1917a100550269841e
#
_cell.length_a   1.000
_cell.length_b   1.000
_cell.length_c   1.000
_cell.angle_alpha   90.00
_cell.angle_beta   90.00
_cell.angle_gamma   90.00
#
_symmetry.space_group_name_H-M   'P 1'
#
loop_
_entity.id
_entity.type
_entity.pdbx_description
1 polymer ?
#
loop_
_entity_poly.entity_id
_entity_poly.type
_entity_poly.pdbx_seq_one_letter_code
_entity_poly.pdbx_strand_id
1 'polypeptide(L)'
;MATKTAMITIAGRPNVGKSTLTNHLVGEKIAIVSNKPQTTRNRICGIVTKNDTQFVFVDTPGFHKPRTKLGDYMVNVTRDSIADVDLIILLVDPIASIGPQEQGLIDQINAKKCPVVLAINKIDTVEKDTLLEVIAVYSQASTFQAIIPISAKTGDGVDVLLNECEKYAIESPFLFPEDTTTDQPERQVMAEIIREKLLWTLDREVPHGTAVEITKFSERDNGIIDIDATIYCEKSSHKGIIIGKNGEMLKKISSMARADCEKFMGTRVYLTTWVKVKENWRDSDFLVRNFGYRE
;
A
#
# COMPACT_ATOMS: atom_id res chain seq x y z
N MET A 1 29.28 13.37 8.00
CA MET A 1 28.61 14.09 6.92
C MET A 1 27.26 14.55 7.45
N ALA A 2 26.67 15.62 6.91
CA ALA A 2 25.31 16.01 7.33
C ALA A 2 24.32 14.97 6.78
N THR A 3 23.38 14.53 7.61
CA THR A 3 22.31 13.61 7.18
C THR A 3 21.30 14.34 6.32
N LYS A 4 20.62 13.59 5.46
CA LYS A 4 19.59 14.10 4.55
C LYS A 4 18.31 13.28 4.66
N THR A 5 17.19 13.89 4.36
CA THR A 5 15.89 13.20 4.33
C THR A 5 15.09 13.64 3.10
N ALA A 6 14.38 12.70 2.49
CA ALA A 6 13.41 12.96 1.43
C ALA A 6 12.06 12.34 1.78
N MET A 7 11.03 13.18 1.88
CA MET A 7 9.63 12.76 1.99
C MET A 7 9.04 12.61 0.58
N ILE A 8 8.60 11.42 0.20
CA ILE A 8 8.22 11.07 -1.18
C ILE A 8 6.85 10.41 -1.19
N THR A 9 5.90 10.98 -1.90
CA THR A 9 4.59 10.35 -2.11
C THR A 9 4.59 9.53 -3.40
N ILE A 10 4.08 8.29 -3.31
CA ILE A 10 3.82 7.44 -4.48
C ILE A 10 2.34 7.57 -4.84
N ALA A 11 2.06 8.32 -5.90
CA ALA A 11 0.74 8.55 -6.44
C ALA A 11 0.48 7.68 -7.68
N GLY A 12 -0.77 7.32 -7.94
CA GLY A 12 -1.14 6.52 -9.11
C GLY A 12 -2.50 5.85 -8.95
N ARG A 13 -3.03 5.31 -10.06
CA ARG A 13 -4.30 4.56 -10.05
C ARG A 13 -4.25 3.33 -9.12
N PRO A 14 -5.39 2.77 -8.73
CA PRO A 14 -5.42 1.43 -8.12
C PRO A 14 -4.71 0.40 -9.02
N ASN A 15 -4.02 -0.54 -8.40
CA ASN A 15 -3.34 -1.68 -9.05
C ASN A 15 -2.17 -1.34 -10.01
N VAL A 16 -1.72 -0.09 -10.05
CA VAL A 16 -0.54 0.31 -10.84
C VAL A 16 0.78 -0.20 -10.24
N GLY A 17 0.77 -0.69 -8.99
CA GLY A 17 1.92 -1.30 -8.32
C GLY A 17 2.57 -0.47 -7.22
N LYS A 18 1.87 0.54 -6.64
CA LYS A 18 2.40 1.40 -5.56
C LYS A 18 2.95 0.60 -4.39
N SER A 19 2.12 -0.23 -3.77
CA SER A 19 2.52 -1.07 -2.63
C SER A 19 3.60 -2.11 -3.00
N THR A 20 3.63 -2.58 -4.25
CA THR A 20 4.70 -3.46 -4.74
C THR A 20 6.03 -2.71 -4.80
N LEU A 21 6.01 -1.47 -5.31
CA LEU A 21 7.19 -0.61 -5.35
C LEU A 21 7.67 -0.28 -3.93
N THR A 22 6.77 0.10 -3.02
CA THR A 22 7.11 0.38 -1.62
C THR A 22 7.77 -0.82 -0.95
N ASN A 23 7.19 -2.02 -1.07
CA ASN A 23 7.77 -3.24 -0.52
C ASN A 23 9.15 -3.55 -1.13
N HIS A 24 9.33 -3.31 -2.44
CA HIS A 24 10.61 -3.55 -3.11
C HIS A 24 11.69 -2.58 -2.61
N LEU A 25 11.36 -1.29 -2.50
CA LEU A 25 12.27 -0.24 -2.01
C LEU A 25 12.72 -0.53 -0.57
N VAL A 26 11.79 -0.92 0.29
CA VAL A 26 12.06 -1.23 1.71
C VAL A 26 12.79 -2.57 1.89
N GLY A 27 12.60 -3.51 0.96
CA GLY A 27 13.13 -4.89 1.07
C GLY A 27 12.28 -5.81 1.95
N GLU A 28 11.16 -5.32 2.49
CA GLU A 28 10.25 -6.05 3.34
C GLU A 28 8.78 -5.87 2.92
N LYS A 29 7.93 -6.82 3.31
CA LYS A 29 6.49 -6.77 3.07
C LYS A 29 5.78 -5.94 4.14
N ILE A 30 5.82 -4.63 4.02
CA ILE A 30 5.12 -3.69 4.91
C ILE A 30 3.72 -3.31 4.43
N ALA A 31 3.46 -3.41 3.13
CA ALA A 31 2.18 -3.13 2.50
C ALA A 31 1.63 -4.36 1.78
N ILE A 32 0.31 -4.54 1.82
CA ILE A 32 -0.35 -5.66 1.14
C ILE A 32 -0.53 -5.41 -0.35
N VAL A 33 -0.50 -6.48 -1.12
CA VAL A 33 -0.60 -6.44 -2.57
C VAL A 33 -1.75 -7.30 -3.07
N SER A 34 -2.63 -6.75 -3.90
CA SER A 34 -3.74 -7.47 -4.51
C SER A 34 -4.12 -6.82 -5.85
N ASN A 35 -4.71 -7.63 -6.74
CA ASN A 35 -5.30 -7.13 -8.00
C ASN A 35 -6.66 -6.47 -7.79
N LYS A 36 -7.20 -6.45 -6.56
CA LYS A 36 -8.51 -5.87 -6.25
C LYS A 36 -8.39 -4.39 -5.89
N PRO A 37 -9.38 -3.55 -6.25
CA PRO A 37 -9.37 -2.15 -5.83
C PRO A 37 -9.49 -2.02 -4.31
N GLN A 38 -9.07 -0.88 -3.76
CA GLN A 38 -9.05 -0.60 -2.32
C GLN A 38 -8.16 -1.58 -1.52
N THR A 39 -7.06 -2.02 -2.10
CA THR A 39 -6.06 -2.86 -1.42
C THR A 39 -5.42 -2.07 -0.29
N THR A 40 -4.78 -0.94 -0.55
CA THR A 40 -4.29 0.00 0.46
C THR A 40 -5.43 0.88 0.93
N ARG A 41 -5.66 0.96 2.24
CA ARG A 41 -6.72 1.78 2.85
C ARG A 41 -6.17 2.89 3.74
N ASN A 42 -5.04 2.66 4.38
CA ASN A 42 -4.33 3.63 5.22
C ASN A 42 -3.12 4.19 4.48
N ARG A 43 -2.62 5.32 4.95
CA ARG A 43 -1.28 5.78 4.63
C ARG A 43 -0.28 4.82 5.29
N ILE A 44 0.71 4.39 4.53
CA ILE A 44 1.80 3.55 5.02
C ILE A 44 3.11 4.25 4.65
N CYS A 45 3.98 4.52 5.63
CA CYS A 45 5.33 4.97 5.34
C CYS A 45 6.25 3.76 5.24
N GLY A 46 6.95 3.67 4.10
CA GLY A 46 8.09 2.80 3.90
C GLY A 46 9.37 3.61 4.10
N ILE A 47 10.24 3.18 5.00
CA ILE A 47 11.44 3.92 5.36
C ILE A 47 12.66 3.16 4.85
N VAL A 48 13.54 3.86 4.16
CA VAL A 48 14.78 3.31 3.60
C VAL A 48 15.92 4.23 3.98
N THR A 49 16.84 3.77 4.80
CA THR A 49 18.07 4.50 5.12
C THR A 49 19.23 3.93 4.32
N LYS A 50 19.84 4.76 3.48
CA LYS A 50 20.98 4.40 2.63
C LYS A 50 22.08 5.43 2.83
N ASN A 51 23.19 5.02 3.42
CA ASN A 51 24.31 5.90 3.80
C ASN A 51 23.82 7.04 4.73
N ASP A 52 24.01 8.29 4.32
CA ASP A 52 23.61 9.49 5.05
C ASP A 52 22.23 10.05 4.60
N THR A 53 21.48 9.30 3.80
CA THR A 53 20.15 9.71 3.30
C THR A 53 19.06 8.74 3.75
N GLN A 54 17.99 9.31 4.33
CA GLN A 54 16.77 8.58 4.68
C GLN A 54 15.62 8.97 3.73
N PHE A 55 15.06 7.97 3.06
CA PHE A 55 13.88 8.13 2.21
C PHE A 55 12.64 7.66 2.96
N VAL A 56 11.60 8.48 2.98
CA VAL A 56 10.29 8.14 3.55
C VAL A 56 9.27 8.10 2.42
N PHE A 57 8.96 6.90 1.94
CA PHE A 57 7.99 6.66 0.89
C PHE A 57 6.58 6.54 1.47
N VAL A 58 5.69 7.43 1.07
CA VAL A 58 4.30 7.44 1.52
C VAL A 58 3.45 6.70 0.48
N ASP A 59 3.10 5.43 0.77
CA ASP A 59 2.12 4.66 -0.02
C ASP A 59 0.70 5.09 0.39
N THR A 60 -0.11 5.42 -0.60
CA THR A 60 -1.45 5.95 -0.40
C THR A 60 -2.50 5.05 -1.04
N PRO A 61 -3.76 5.09 -0.54
CA PRO A 61 -4.88 4.52 -1.26
C PRO A 61 -4.92 5.00 -2.71
N GLY A 62 -5.22 4.09 -3.65
CA GLY A 62 -5.35 4.46 -5.05
C GLY A 62 -6.50 5.46 -5.26
N PHE A 63 -6.28 6.46 -6.12
CA PHE A 63 -7.27 7.48 -6.42
C PHE A 63 -8.57 6.86 -6.96
N HIS A 64 -9.70 7.08 -6.28
CA HIS A 64 -11.01 6.54 -6.65
C HIS A 64 -12.15 7.50 -6.23
N LYS A 65 -13.32 7.33 -6.85
CA LYS A 65 -14.52 8.07 -6.45
C LYS A 65 -15.13 7.44 -5.20
N PRO A 66 -15.27 8.18 -4.07
CA PRO A 66 -15.79 7.63 -2.82
C PRO A 66 -17.29 7.30 -2.95
N ARG A 67 -17.73 6.25 -2.23
CA ARG A 67 -19.13 5.82 -2.15
C ARG A 67 -19.57 5.48 -0.72
N THR A 68 -18.67 5.49 0.23
CA THR A 68 -18.88 5.14 1.64
C THR A 68 -18.01 6.04 2.51
N LYS A 69 -18.26 6.10 3.82
CA LYS A 69 -17.42 6.85 4.78
C LYS A 69 -15.98 6.35 4.77
N LEU A 70 -15.77 5.04 4.63
CA LEU A 70 -14.43 4.48 4.42
C LEU A 70 -13.80 5.02 3.12
N GLY A 71 -14.59 5.15 2.05
CA GLY A 71 -14.13 5.74 0.79
C GLY A 71 -13.76 7.22 0.93
N ASP A 72 -14.55 8.01 1.66
CA ASP A 72 -14.25 9.42 1.95
C ASP A 72 -12.93 9.54 2.73
N TYR A 73 -12.73 8.70 3.76
CA TYR A 73 -11.47 8.62 4.51
C TYR A 73 -10.28 8.36 3.58
N MET A 74 -10.36 7.34 2.70
CA MET A 74 -9.27 7.00 1.78
C MET A 74 -8.92 8.16 0.81
N VAL A 75 -9.91 8.92 0.35
CA VAL A 75 -9.67 10.09 -0.52
C VAL A 75 -8.98 11.21 0.25
N ASN A 76 -9.37 11.46 1.50
CA ASN A 76 -8.72 12.46 2.35
C ASN A 76 -7.27 12.08 2.62
N VAL A 77 -7.00 10.84 3.02
CA VAL A 77 -5.64 10.32 3.23
C VAL A 77 -4.76 10.52 1.98
N THR A 78 -5.30 10.25 0.79
CA THR A 78 -4.54 10.46 -0.45
C THR A 78 -4.24 11.93 -0.69
N ARG A 79 -5.22 12.82 -0.47
CA ARG A 79 -5.05 14.27 -0.65
C ARG A 79 -4.01 14.86 0.31
N ASP A 80 -4.08 14.48 1.57
CA ASP A 80 -3.21 14.99 2.62
C ASP A 80 -1.77 14.49 2.43
N SER A 81 -1.60 13.25 1.98
CA SER A 81 -0.29 12.66 1.70
C SER A 81 0.46 13.33 0.54
N ILE A 82 -0.23 14.10 -0.32
CA ILE A 82 0.40 14.86 -1.42
C ILE A 82 0.73 16.30 -0.96
N ALA A 83 0.32 16.73 0.24
CA ALA A 83 0.35 18.14 0.63
C ALA A 83 1.76 18.66 0.98
N ASP A 84 2.54 17.89 1.75
CA ASP A 84 3.83 18.31 2.32
C ASP A 84 4.90 17.27 2.06
N VAL A 85 5.37 17.16 0.80
CA VAL A 85 6.42 16.24 0.39
C VAL A 85 7.45 16.93 -0.51
N ASP A 86 8.67 16.40 -0.51
CA ASP A 86 9.79 16.92 -1.30
C ASP A 86 9.72 16.48 -2.76
N LEU A 87 9.09 15.32 -3.03
CA LEU A 87 8.95 14.73 -4.35
C LEU A 87 7.66 13.93 -4.46
N ILE A 88 7.04 13.95 -5.64
CA ILE A 88 5.96 13.06 -6.02
C ILE A 88 6.46 12.07 -7.08
N ILE A 89 6.31 10.78 -6.84
CA ILE A 89 6.45 9.74 -7.86
C ILE A 89 5.04 9.46 -8.41
N LEU A 90 4.80 9.84 -9.67
CA LEU A 90 3.60 9.42 -10.38
C LEU A 90 3.86 8.06 -11.03
N LEU A 91 3.21 7.02 -10.51
CA LEU A 91 3.34 5.65 -10.99
C LEU A 91 2.21 5.33 -11.98
N VAL A 92 2.56 4.90 -13.19
CA VAL A 92 1.61 4.59 -14.27
C VAL A 92 1.87 3.21 -14.87
N ASP A 93 0.84 2.62 -15.48
CA ASP A 93 0.97 1.41 -16.29
C ASP A 93 1.61 1.73 -17.65
N PRO A 94 2.26 0.76 -18.33
CA PRO A 94 2.90 0.98 -19.62
C PRO A 94 1.87 0.96 -20.78
N ILE A 95 0.94 1.90 -20.73
CA ILE A 95 -0.16 2.04 -21.70
C ILE A 95 -0.04 3.41 -22.37
N ALA A 96 0.05 3.44 -23.70
CA ALA A 96 0.21 4.67 -24.50
C ALA A 96 -1.10 5.48 -24.61
N SER A 97 -1.78 5.67 -23.47
CA SER A 97 -2.98 6.51 -23.37
C SER A 97 -3.20 6.98 -21.94
N ILE A 98 -3.67 8.20 -21.78
CA ILE A 98 -3.97 8.80 -20.46
C ILE A 98 -5.48 8.74 -20.27
N GLY A 99 -5.94 7.93 -19.31
CA GLY A 99 -7.35 7.82 -18.95
C GLY A 99 -7.82 9.00 -18.09
N PRO A 100 -9.15 9.20 -17.94
CA PRO A 100 -9.70 10.32 -17.16
C PRO A 100 -9.24 10.36 -15.70
N GLN A 101 -9.00 9.20 -15.08
CA GLN A 101 -8.49 9.13 -13.69
C GLN A 101 -7.03 9.57 -13.60
N GLU A 102 -6.20 9.20 -14.57
CA GLU A 102 -4.81 9.63 -14.63
C GLU A 102 -4.70 11.11 -14.95
N GLN A 103 -5.50 11.60 -15.90
CA GLN A 103 -5.56 13.02 -16.22
C GLN A 103 -5.94 13.84 -14.98
N GLY A 104 -6.99 13.44 -14.27
CA GLY A 104 -7.38 14.12 -13.05
C GLY A 104 -6.30 14.12 -11.95
N LEU A 105 -5.46 13.08 -11.89
CA LEU A 105 -4.32 13.02 -10.98
C LEU A 105 -3.18 13.93 -11.44
N ILE A 106 -2.87 13.94 -12.73
CA ILE A 106 -1.89 14.84 -13.34
C ILE A 106 -2.28 16.30 -13.09
N ASP A 107 -3.55 16.66 -13.29
CA ASP A 107 -4.06 18.01 -13.05
C ASP A 107 -3.91 18.44 -11.58
N GLN A 108 -4.20 17.54 -10.64
CA GLN A 108 -4.03 17.80 -9.20
C GLN A 108 -2.54 17.98 -8.82
N ILE A 109 -1.66 17.15 -9.38
CA ILE A 109 -0.22 17.23 -9.14
C ILE A 109 0.34 18.52 -9.74
N ASN A 110 -0.07 18.89 -10.95
CA ASN A 110 0.37 20.11 -11.62
C ASN A 110 -0.07 21.39 -10.90
N ALA A 111 -1.19 21.35 -10.17
CA ALA A 111 -1.62 22.47 -9.33
C ALA A 111 -0.71 22.68 -8.11
N LYS A 112 0.15 21.72 -7.80
CA LYS A 112 1.12 21.78 -6.70
C LYS A 112 2.51 22.15 -7.25
N LYS A 113 3.26 22.97 -6.51
CA LYS A 113 4.63 23.37 -6.87
C LYS A 113 5.67 22.32 -6.40
N CYS A 114 5.32 21.05 -6.43
CA CYS A 114 6.19 19.96 -6.00
C CYS A 114 6.84 19.30 -7.23
N PRO A 115 8.13 18.98 -7.23
CA PRO A 115 8.75 18.22 -8.30
C PRO A 115 8.09 16.85 -8.47
N VAL A 116 7.99 16.40 -9.74
CA VAL A 116 7.32 15.13 -10.08
C VAL A 116 8.24 14.29 -10.95
N VAL A 117 8.46 13.06 -10.54
CA VAL A 117 9.09 12.01 -11.35
C VAL A 117 8.00 11.06 -11.83
N LEU A 118 7.96 10.80 -13.14
CA LEU A 118 7.09 9.78 -13.71
C LEU A 118 7.79 8.43 -13.69
N ALA A 119 7.20 7.43 -13.05
CA ALA A 119 7.67 6.06 -13.09
C ALA A 119 6.69 5.20 -13.92
N ILE A 120 7.13 4.69 -15.07
CA ILE A 120 6.35 3.78 -15.91
C ILE A 120 6.63 2.36 -15.41
N ASN A 121 5.66 1.76 -14.72
CA ASN A 121 5.82 0.45 -14.08
C ASN A 121 5.42 -0.71 -15.01
N LYS A 122 5.77 -1.93 -14.60
CA LYS A 122 5.45 -3.20 -15.29
C LYS A 122 6.08 -3.31 -16.68
N ILE A 123 7.28 -2.76 -16.86
CA ILE A 123 8.01 -2.87 -18.13
C ILE A 123 8.33 -4.33 -18.51
N ASP A 124 8.29 -5.24 -17.54
CA ASP A 124 8.41 -6.68 -17.74
C ASP A 124 7.22 -7.29 -18.51
N THR A 125 6.17 -6.53 -18.79
CA THR A 125 4.96 -6.99 -19.49
C THR A 125 4.80 -6.44 -20.90
N VAL A 126 5.72 -5.58 -21.37
CA VAL A 126 5.61 -4.91 -22.68
C VAL A 126 6.93 -4.91 -23.43
N GLU A 127 6.87 -4.74 -24.75
CA GLU A 127 8.03 -4.57 -25.61
C GLU A 127 8.58 -3.13 -25.55
N LYS A 128 9.86 -2.95 -25.92
CA LYS A 128 10.56 -1.66 -25.87
C LYS A 128 9.90 -0.59 -26.72
N ASP A 129 9.36 -0.94 -27.89
CA ASP A 129 8.72 0.00 -28.79
C ASP A 129 7.44 0.59 -28.17
N THR A 130 6.63 -0.25 -27.51
CA THR A 130 5.47 0.22 -26.74
C THR A 130 5.88 1.20 -25.65
N LEU A 131 7.02 0.97 -24.99
CA LEU A 131 7.52 1.84 -23.94
C LEU A 131 7.89 3.24 -24.47
N LEU A 132 8.45 3.33 -25.68
CA LEU A 132 8.75 4.62 -26.33
C LEU A 132 7.48 5.41 -26.62
N GLU A 133 6.43 4.76 -27.07
CA GLU A 133 5.12 5.38 -27.30
C GLU A 133 4.53 5.93 -25.97
N VAL A 134 4.62 5.16 -24.89
CA VAL A 134 4.16 5.58 -23.56
C VAL A 134 4.93 6.84 -23.11
N ILE A 135 6.24 6.83 -23.22
CA ILE A 135 7.09 7.98 -22.87
C ILE A 135 6.67 9.22 -23.67
N ALA A 136 6.45 9.08 -24.98
CA ALA A 136 6.05 10.19 -25.84
C ALA A 136 4.68 10.79 -25.41
N VAL A 137 3.69 9.94 -25.10
CA VAL A 137 2.35 10.37 -24.65
C VAL A 137 2.45 11.17 -23.34
N TYR A 138 3.15 10.65 -22.34
CA TYR A 138 3.25 11.31 -21.03
C TYR A 138 4.12 12.59 -21.08
N SER A 139 5.17 12.62 -21.90
CA SER A 139 6.01 13.81 -22.07
C SER A 139 5.24 15.02 -22.64
N GLN A 140 4.14 14.75 -23.36
CA GLN A 140 3.27 15.82 -23.89
C GLN A 140 2.21 16.28 -22.88
N ALA A 141 1.88 15.43 -21.89
CA ALA A 141 0.79 15.70 -20.96
C ALA A 141 1.21 16.59 -19.78
N SER A 142 2.48 16.54 -19.38
CA SER A 142 3.00 17.32 -18.25
C SER A 142 4.52 17.42 -18.30
N THR A 143 5.07 18.37 -17.52
CA THR A 143 6.52 18.49 -17.31
C THR A 143 6.93 17.65 -16.12
N PHE A 144 7.65 16.55 -16.36
CA PHE A 144 8.25 15.71 -15.36
C PHE A 144 9.75 15.99 -15.22
N GLN A 145 10.29 15.88 -14.00
CA GLN A 145 11.73 16.06 -13.76
C GLN A 145 12.54 14.91 -14.37
N ALA A 146 11.97 13.71 -14.35
CA ALA A 146 12.48 12.53 -15.04
C ALA A 146 11.32 11.59 -15.40
N ILE A 147 11.53 10.78 -16.44
CA ILE A 147 10.65 9.67 -16.82
C ILE A 147 11.47 8.40 -16.73
N ILE A 148 11.11 7.51 -15.80
CA ILE A 148 11.91 6.33 -15.46
C ILE A 148 11.06 5.07 -15.64
N PRO A 149 11.38 4.23 -16.63
CA PRO A 149 10.78 2.92 -16.76
C PRO A 149 11.27 1.98 -15.66
N ILE A 150 10.32 1.27 -15.01
CA ILE A 150 10.64 0.33 -13.94
C ILE A 150 9.79 -0.94 -14.00
N SER A 151 10.26 -1.99 -13.35
CA SER A 151 9.44 -3.10 -12.90
C SER A 151 9.55 -3.22 -11.38
N ALA A 152 8.54 -2.78 -10.66
CA ALA A 152 8.49 -2.92 -9.21
C ALA A 152 8.50 -4.40 -8.76
N LYS A 153 8.12 -5.32 -9.65
CA LYS A 153 8.10 -6.76 -9.39
C LYS A 153 9.49 -7.39 -9.49
N THR A 154 10.28 -7.03 -10.50
CA THR A 154 11.61 -7.61 -10.76
C THR A 154 12.74 -6.77 -10.18
N GLY A 155 12.49 -5.49 -9.86
CA GLY A 155 13.48 -4.53 -9.39
C GLY A 155 14.16 -3.75 -10.53
N ASP A 156 13.87 -4.07 -11.79
CA ASP A 156 14.48 -3.39 -12.93
C ASP A 156 14.13 -1.90 -12.91
N GLY A 157 15.15 -1.03 -13.04
CA GLY A 157 15.02 0.43 -13.01
C GLY A 157 14.74 1.05 -11.63
N VAL A 158 14.50 0.27 -10.57
CA VAL A 158 14.18 0.79 -9.23
C VAL A 158 15.37 1.51 -8.60
N ASP A 159 16.59 1.04 -8.81
CA ASP A 159 17.79 1.73 -8.35
C ASP A 159 17.99 3.08 -9.04
N VAL A 160 17.63 3.19 -10.33
CA VAL A 160 17.66 4.45 -11.08
C VAL A 160 16.66 5.43 -10.49
N LEU A 161 15.45 4.94 -10.16
CA LEU A 161 14.42 5.75 -9.50
C LEU A 161 14.88 6.24 -8.13
N LEU A 162 15.50 5.39 -7.31
CA LEU A 162 15.99 5.76 -5.98
C LEU A 162 17.11 6.81 -6.07
N ASN A 163 18.05 6.66 -7.02
CA ASN A 163 19.10 7.64 -7.25
C ASN A 163 18.55 8.99 -7.75
N GLU A 164 17.46 8.98 -8.51
CA GLU A 164 16.77 10.22 -8.90
C GLU A 164 16.13 10.89 -7.67
N CYS A 165 15.48 10.12 -6.79
CA CYS A 165 14.89 10.62 -5.55
C CYS A 165 15.91 11.29 -4.63
N GLU A 166 17.15 10.80 -4.60
CA GLU A 166 18.21 11.33 -3.74
C GLU A 166 18.53 12.82 -4.03
N LYS A 167 18.31 13.29 -5.27
CA LYS A 167 18.52 14.68 -5.67
C LYS A 167 17.59 15.67 -4.95
N TYR A 168 16.49 15.18 -4.39
CA TYR A 168 15.47 15.98 -3.70
C TYR A 168 15.58 15.86 -2.18
N ALA A 169 16.57 15.13 -1.68
CA ALA A 169 16.82 15.03 -0.26
C ALA A 169 17.41 16.34 0.30
N ILE A 170 16.83 16.82 1.39
CA ILE A 170 17.26 18.05 2.07
C ILE A 170 18.09 17.72 3.30
N GLU A 171 19.04 18.58 3.67
CA GLU A 171 19.79 18.44 4.93
C GLU A 171 18.84 18.52 6.11
N SER A 172 18.74 17.40 6.84
CA SER A 172 17.92 17.28 8.04
C SER A 172 18.36 16.06 8.86
N PRO A 173 18.09 16.03 10.16
CA PRO A 173 18.18 14.79 10.93
C PRO A 173 17.25 13.71 10.35
N PHE A 174 17.59 12.44 10.55
CA PHE A 174 16.67 11.35 10.22
C PHE A 174 15.36 11.48 10.99
N LEU A 175 14.25 11.25 10.32
CA LEU A 175 12.90 11.30 10.90
C LEU A 175 12.58 10.05 11.72
N PHE A 176 13.21 8.93 11.38
CA PHE A 176 13.03 7.63 12.03
C PHE A 176 14.41 7.03 12.38
N PRO A 177 14.48 6.11 13.38
CA PRO A 177 15.67 5.30 13.61
C PRO A 177 16.15 4.62 12.31
N GLU A 178 17.46 4.41 12.18
CA GLU A 178 18.08 3.91 10.93
C GLU A 178 17.60 2.51 10.52
N ASP A 179 17.23 1.68 11.47
CA ASP A 179 16.74 0.31 11.30
C ASP A 179 15.22 0.21 11.12
N THR A 180 14.51 1.34 11.15
CA THR A 180 13.06 1.36 10.96
C THR A 180 12.71 1.20 9.48
N THR A 181 11.83 0.24 9.16
CA THR A 181 11.33 -0.04 7.81
C THR A 181 9.93 0.50 7.54
N THR A 182 9.13 0.75 8.59
CA THR A 182 7.76 1.27 8.47
C THR A 182 7.31 2.00 9.74
N ASP A 183 6.37 2.93 9.59
CA ASP A 183 5.69 3.61 10.71
C ASP A 183 4.52 2.78 11.28
N GLN A 184 4.20 1.63 10.66
CA GLN A 184 3.06 0.82 11.07
C GLN A 184 3.41 -0.08 12.26
N PRO A 185 2.58 -0.11 13.32
CA PRO A 185 2.74 -1.10 14.38
C PRO A 185 2.61 -2.53 13.82
N GLU A 186 3.40 -3.48 14.31
CA GLU A 186 3.37 -4.90 13.89
C GLU A 186 1.94 -5.46 13.89
N ARG A 187 1.16 -5.13 14.91
CA ARG A 187 -0.26 -5.53 15.01
C ARG A 187 -1.07 -5.08 13.79
N GLN A 188 -0.81 -3.88 13.25
CA GLN A 188 -1.51 -3.38 12.07
C GLN A 188 -1.05 -4.11 10.81
N VAL A 189 0.25 -4.39 10.69
CA VAL A 189 0.80 -5.18 9.58
C VAL A 189 0.18 -6.58 9.58
N MET A 190 0.04 -7.23 10.75
CA MET A 190 -0.62 -8.54 10.86
C MET A 190 -2.07 -8.50 10.43
N ALA A 191 -2.83 -7.47 10.82
CA ALA A 191 -4.22 -7.30 10.38
C ALA A 191 -4.32 -7.17 8.86
N GLU A 192 -3.42 -6.39 8.25
CA GLU A 192 -3.38 -6.21 6.80
C GLU A 192 -2.93 -7.50 6.07
N ILE A 193 -1.99 -8.27 6.59
CA ILE A 193 -1.62 -9.58 6.03
C ILE A 193 -2.84 -10.51 5.98
N ILE A 194 -3.64 -10.57 7.05
CA ILE A 194 -4.87 -11.38 7.06
C ILE A 194 -5.86 -10.82 6.03
N ARG A 195 -6.03 -9.50 5.94
CA ARG A 195 -6.92 -8.86 4.96
C ARG A 195 -6.48 -9.12 3.52
N GLU A 196 -5.19 -9.19 3.24
CA GLU A 196 -4.67 -9.59 1.92
C GLU A 196 -5.17 -10.98 1.53
N LYS A 197 -5.16 -11.96 2.45
CA LYS A 197 -5.62 -13.31 2.13
C LYS A 197 -7.12 -13.36 1.88
N LEU A 198 -7.91 -12.51 2.56
CA LEU A 198 -9.31 -12.31 2.22
C LEU A 198 -9.49 -11.74 0.80
N LEU A 199 -8.67 -10.76 0.41
CA LEU A 199 -8.67 -10.22 -0.96
C LEU A 199 -8.30 -11.26 -2.01
N TRP A 200 -7.36 -12.16 -1.73
CA TRP A 200 -6.93 -13.19 -2.68
C TRP A 200 -7.90 -14.35 -2.85
N THR A 201 -8.61 -14.71 -1.78
CA THR A 201 -9.41 -15.95 -1.73
C THR A 201 -10.90 -15.74 -1.93
N LEU A 202 -11.40 -14.52 -1.69
CA LEU A 202 -12.81 -14.18 -1.80
C LEU A 202 -13.06 -13.32 -3.03
N ASP A 203 -14.26 -13.41 -3.60
CA ASP A 203 -14.61 -12.70 -4.83
C ASP A 203 -15.75 -11.69 -4.63
N ARG A 204 -16.00 -10.90 -5.67
CA ARG A 204 -17.03 -9.87 -5.75
C ARG A 204 -16.91 -8.85 -4.61
N GLU A 205 -18.02 -8.52 -3.95
CA GLU A 205 -18.10 -7.50 -2.89
C GLU A 205 -17.65 -8.00 -1.51
N VAL A 206 -17.54 -9.34 -1.31
CA VAL A 206 -17.25 -9.90 0.00
C VAL A 206 -15.95 -9.37 0.61
N PRO A 207 -14.79 -9.40 -0.09
CA PRO A 207 -13.53 -8.94 0.49
C PRO A 207 -13.51 -7.42 0.74
N HIS A 208 -14.24 -6.64 -0.07
CA HIS A 208 -14.28 -5.18 0.09
C HIS A 208 -15.05 -4.76 1.34
N GLY A 209 -16.02 -5.57 1.79
CA GLY A 209 -16.80 -5.37 3.02
C GLY A 209 -16.15 -5.95 4.27
N THR A 210 -14.87 -6.34 4.24
CA THR A 210 -14.18 -6.89 5.40
C THR A 210 -13.27 -5.89 6.09
N ALA A 211 -13.16 -6.00 7.42
CA ALA A 211 -12.13 -5.40 8.25
C ALA A 211 -11.52 -6.47 9.15
N VAL A 212 -10.28 -6.28 9.58
CA VAL A 212 -9.57 -7.20 10.47
C VAL A 212 -9.07 -6.42 11.67
N GLU A 213 -9.37 -6.93 12.85
CA GLU A 213 -8.90 -6.40 14.13
C GLU A 213 -8.09 -7.46 14.85
N ILE A 214 -6.88 -7.12 15.29
CA ILE A 214 -6.10 -7.98 16.17
C ILE A 214 -6.55 -7.73 17.61
N THR A 215 -7.21 -8.71 18.20
CA THR A 215 -7.77 -8.62 19.55
C THR A 215 -6.79 -9.10 20.63
N LYS A 216 -5.83 -9.95 20.26
CA LYS A 216 -4.71 -10.36 21.12
C LYS A 216 -3.42 -10.38 20.31
N PHE A 217 -2.35 -9.87 20.92
CA PHE A 217 -0.99 -9.94 20.39
C PHE A 217 -0.04 -10.06 21.58
N SER A 218 0.54 -11.22 21.79
CA SER A 218 1.41 -11.49 22.94
C SER A 218 2.47 -12.53 22.60
N GLU A 219 3.67 -12.30 23.05
CA GLU A 219 4.78 -13.23 22.97
C GLU A 219 4.76 -14.19 24.16
N ARG A 220 4.98 -15.49 23.90
CA ARG A 220 5.18 -16.52 24.94
C ARG A 220 6.66 -16.59 25.34
N ASP A 221 6.95 -17.17 26.50
CA ASP A 221 8.31 -17.37 27.00
C ASP A 221 9.22 -18.15 26.02
N ASN A 222 8.65 -18.96 25.14
CA ASN A 222 9.37 -19.71 24.12
C ASN A 222 9.53 -18.98 22.77
N GLY A 223 9.22 -17.68 22.71
CA GLY A 223 9.34 -16.84 21.51
C GLY A 223 8.23 -17.01 20.48
N ILE A 224 7.19 -17.85 20.74
CA ILE A 224 6.03 -17.97 19.86
C ILE A 224 5.09 -16.78 20.09
N ILE A 225 4.59 -16.19 19.01
CA ILE A 225 3.65 -15.06 19.09
C ILE A 225 2.21 -15.58 18.94
N ASP A 226 1.37 -15.29 19.95
CA ASP A 226 -0.08 -15.51 19.91
C ASP A 226 -0.78 -14.33 19.27
N ILE A 227 -1.55 -14.61 18.23
CA ILE A 227 -2.37 -13.63 17.53
C ILE A 227 -3.81 -14.12 17.47
N ASP A 228 -4.73 -13.36 18.10
CA ASP A 228 -6.16 -13.55 17.89
C ASP A 228 -6.68 -12.44 17.02
N ALA A 229 -7.33 -12.79 15.90
CA ALA A 229 -7.85 -11.84 14.93
C ALA A 229 -9.37 -12.03 14.75
N THR A 230 -10.10 -10.92 14.75
CA THR A 230 -11.52 -10.90 14.37
C THR A 230 -11.67 -10.30 12.97
N ILE A 231 -12.23 -11.09 12.07
CA ILE A 231 -12.61 -10.67 10.72
C ILE A 231 -14.06 -10.19 10.78
N TYR A 232 -14.29 -8.93 10.51
CA TYR A 232 -15.63 -8.35 10.41
C TYR A 232 -16.10 -8.38 8.96
N CYS A 233 -17.40 -8.63 8.76
CA CYS A 233 -18.07 -8.55 7.47
C CYS A 233 -19.45 -7.91 7.64
N GLU A 234 -20.03 -7.38 6.54
CA GLU A 234 -21.28 -6.61 6.63
C GLU A 234 -22.55 -7.45 6.72
N LYS A 235 -22.54 -8.69 6.21
CA LYS A 235 -23.76 -9.53 6.09
C LYS A 235 -23.54 -10.95 6.60
N SER A 236 -24.58 -11.59 7.12
CA SER A 236 -24.52 -12.99 7.52
C SER A 236 -24.19 -13.94 6.36
N SER A 237 -24.64 -13.63 5.14
CA SER A 237 -24.25 -14.36 3.93
C SER A 237 -22.75 -14.29 3.66
N HIS A 238 -22.12 -13.11 3.86
CA HIS A 238 -20.68 -12.93 3.74
C HIS A 238 -19.92 -13.75 4.78
N LYS A 239 -20.40 -13.80 6.04
CA LYS A 239 -19.83 -14.65 7.07
C LYS A 239 -19.80 -16.11 6.65
N GLY A 240 -20.89 -16.62 6.07
CA GLY A 240 -20.95 -18.00 5.56
C GLY A 240 -19.92 -18.26 4.46
N ILE A 241 -19.72 -17.31 3.54
CA ILE A 241 -18.72 -17.42 2.46
C ILE A 241 -17.29 -17.40 3.03
N ILE A 242 -16.99 -16.52 4.00
CA ILE A 242 -15.66 -16.41 4.63
C ILE A 242 -15.32 -17.69 5.40
N ILE A 243 -16.28 -18.29 6.10
CA ILE A 243 -16.09 -19.55 6.84
C ILE A 243 -15.94 -20.71 5.84
N GLY A 244 -16.82 -20.77 4.84
CA GLY A 244 -16.88 -21.85 3.86
C GLY A 244 -17.47 -23.15 4.44
N LYS A 245 -17.61 -24.14 3.57
CA LYS A 245 -18.11 -25.46 3.98
C LYS A 245 -17.17 -26.08 5.01
N ASN A 246 -17.71 -26.50 6.15
CA ASN A 246 -16.93 -27.08 7.26
C ASN A 246 -15.74 -26.23 7.75
N GLY A 247 -15.74 -24.91 7.49
CA GLY A 247 -14.65 -24.03 7.89
C GLY A 247 -13.42 -24.04 6.96
N GLU A 248 -13.47 -24.71 5.82
CA GLU A 248 -12.33 -24.92 4.93
C GLU A 248 -11.76 -23.61 4.36
N MET A 249 -12.64 -22.65 4.00
CA MET A 249 -12.18 -21.36 3.47
C MET A 249 -11.45 -20.54 4.53
N LEU A 250 -12.01 -20.45 5.74
CA LEU A 250 -11.37 -19.75 6.85
C LEU A 250 -10.03 -20.41 7.24
N LYS A 251 -9.96 -21.74 7.25
CA LYS A 251 -8.71 -22.48 7.48
C LYS A 251 -7.66 -22.16 6.43
N LYS A 252 -8.05 -22.10 5.14
CA LYS A 252 -7.14 -21.72 4.04
C LYS A 252 -6.60 -20.31 4.23
N ILE A 253 -7.48 -19.35 4.49
CA ILE A 253 -7.12 -17.93 4.72
C ILE A 253 -6.14 -17.83 5.89
N SER A 254 -6.47 -18.44 7.04
CA SER A 254 -5.65 -18.39 8.26
C SER A 254 -4.29 -19.07 8.07
N SER A 255 -4.22 -20.18 7.34
CA SER A 255 -2.95 -20.87 7.08
C SER A 255 -2.02 -20.03 6.20
N MET A 256 -2.56 -19.41 5.14
CA MET A 256 -1.79 -18.51 4.29
C MET A 256 -1.34 -17.25 5.04
N ALA A 257 -2.22 -16.67 5.86
CA ALA A 257 -1.90 -15.50 6.67
C ALA A 257 -0.83 -15.83 7.70
N ARG A 258 -0.95 -16.96 8.41
CA ARG A 258 0.05 -17.39 9.39
C ARG A 258 1.45 -17.49 8.79
N ALA A 259 1.59 -18.11 7.61
CA ALA A 259 2.88 -18.27 6.95
C ALA A 259 3.55 -16.91 6.64
N ASP A 260 2.76 -15.92 6.20
CA ASP A 260 3.29 -14.58 5.93
C ASP A 260 3.56 -13.79 7.24
N CYS A 261 2.74 -13.98 8.28
CA CYS A 261 3.01 -13.41 9.60
C CYS A 261 4.32 -13.97 10.20
N GLU A 262 4.54 -15.29 10.10
CA GLU A 262 5.78 -15.94 10.55
C GLU A 262 7.02 -15.39 9.80
N LYS A 263 6.87 -15.16 8.48
CA LYS A 263 7.94 -14.59 7.67
C LYS A 263 8.27 -13.15 8.08
N PHE A 264 7.25 -12.33 8.36
CA PHE A 264 7.43 -10.94 8.78
C PHE A 264 8.03 -10.85 10.19
N MET A 265 7.52 -11.66 11.13
CA MET A 265 7.98 -11.64 12.53
C MET A 265 9.30 -12.37 12.76
N GLY A 266 9.79 -13.14 11.78
CA GLY A 266 10.99 -13.96 11.94
C GLY A 266 10.87 -15.10 12.97
N THR A 267 9.65 -15.37 13.47
CA THR A 267 9.37 -16.40 14.49
C THR A 267 8.05 -17.11 14.23
N ARG A 268 7.80 -18.18 14.98
CA ARG A 268 6.52 -18.94 14.87
C ARG A 268 5.34 -18.13 15.39
N VAL A 269 4.20 -18.26 14.70
CA VAL A 269 2.95 -17.59 15.05
C VAL A 269 1.85 -18.61 15.29
N TYR A 270 1.14 -18.47 16.40
CA TYR A 270 -0.12 -19.17 16.66
C TYR A 270 -1.28 -18.21 16.34
N LEU A 271 -1.92 -18.41 15.19
CA LEU A 271 -2.98 -17.55 14.70
C LEU A 271 -4.36 -18.17 14.91
N THR A 272 -5.22 -17.47 15.67
CA THR A 272 -6.64 -17.80 15.81
C THR A 272 -7.48 -16.74 15.10
N THR A 273 -8.46 -17.16 14.31
CA THR A 273 -9.32 -16.24 13.56
C THR A 273 -10.79 -16.46 13.85
N TRP A 274 -11.53 -15.37 14.01
CA TRP A 274 -12.99 -15.35 14.26
C TRP A 274 -13.67 -14.51 13.17
N VAL A 275 -14.92 -14.86 12.83
CA VAL A 275 -15.72 -14.08 11.88
C VAL A 275 -16.96 -13.54 12.56
N LYS A 276 -17.13 -12.21 12.55
CA LYS A 276 -18.28 -11.50 13.13
C LYS A 276 -18.98 -10.64 12.08
N VAL A 277 -20.31 -10.51 12.21
CA VAL A 277 -21.08 -9.59 11.38
C VAL A 277 -21.13 -8.22 12.05
N LYS A 278 -20.87 -7.16 11.28
CA LYS A 278 -21.00 -5.78 11.69
C LYS A 278 -21.62 -5.01 10.53
N GLU A 279 -22.93 -4.89 10.55
CA GLU A 279 -23.70 -4.29 9.46
C GLU A 279 -23.31 -2.84 9.23
N ASN A 280 -23.22 -2.47 7.95
CA ASN A 280 -22.94 -1.09 7.49
C ASN A 280 -21.71 -0.42 8.13
N TRP A 281 -20.72 -1.19 8.57
CA TRP A 281 -19.54 -0.64 9.26
C TRP A 281 -18.78 0.39 8.40
N ARG A 282 -18.78 0.24 7.07
CA ARG A 282 -18.12 1.17 6.14
C ARG A 282 -18.77 2.56 6.09
N ASP A 283 -20.02 2.68 6.53
CA ASP A 283 -20.79 3.94 6.56
C ASP A 283 -20.90 4.53 7.96
N SER A 284 -20.19 3.97 8.94
CA SER A 284 -20.13 4.44 10.32
C SER A 284 -18.76 5.02 10.63
N ASP A 285 -18.67 6.34 10.84
CA ASP A 285 -17.41 7.01 11.22
C ASP A 285 -16.81 6.41 12.51
N PHE A 286 -17.65 6.03 13.47
CA PHE A 286 -17.20 5.38 14.70
C PHE A 286 -16.54 4.02 14.44
N LEU A 287 -17.14 3.16 13.60
CA LEU A 287 -16.61 1.84 13.30
C LEU A 287 -15.39 1.92 12.39
N VAL A 288 -15.38 2.84 11.43
CA VAL A 288 -14.23 3.12 10.57
C VAL A 288 -13.01 3.48 11.43
N ARG A 289 -13.19 4.41 12.39
CA ARG A 289 -12.10 4.78 13.33
C ARG A 289 -11.67 3.63 14.24
N ASN A 290 -12.61 2.85 14.75
CA ASN A 290 -12.31 1.71 15.64
C ASN A 290 -11.52 0.61 14.93
N PHE A 291 -11.72 0.41 13.63
CA PHE A 291 -10.96 -0.56 12.84
C PHE A 291 -9.58 -0.03 12.38
N GLY A 292 -9.13 1.10 12.94
CA GLY A 292 -7.79 1.63 12.69
C GLY A 292 -7.71 2.56 11.48
N TYR A 293 -8.83 2.94 10.87
CA TYR A 293 -8.90 3.93 9.80
C TYR A 293 -9.07 5.32 10.41
N ARG A 294 -7.94 5.95 10.80
CA ARG A 294 -7.89 7.25 11.49
C ARG A 294 -7.04 8.23 10.70
N GLU A 295 -7.45 9.50 10.71
CA GLU A 295 -6.63 10.65 10.29
C GLU A 295 -5.52 10.91 11.29
#